data_548d9f2c7f8df093077532b7f464e5d4
#
_entry.id   548d9f2c7f8df093077532b7f464e5d4
#
_cell.length_a   1.000
_cell.length_b   1.000
_cell.length_c   1.000
_cell.angle_alpha   90.00
_cell.angle_beta   90.00
_cell.angle_gamma   90.00
#
_symmetry.space_group_name_H-M   'P 1'
#
loop_
_entity.id
_entity.type
_entity.pdbx_description
1 polymer ?
#
loop_
_entity_poly.entity_id
_entity_poly.type
_entity_poly.pdbx_seq_one_letter_code
_entity_poly.pdbx_strand_id
1 'polypeptide(L)'
;KACGSESYSKTVLRVGVTKEISSEYAKVLMVLKDIDTQIDRFNQALQKLDILKKAGSDKFDETLNRKLLQSKIVKTAEKAKYEEKSRNLYTLVRESDRAVVRIDKNIYPGSRVFMGDKTYVPSTVFTHIALKKTSQGVLIRNYDSM
;
A
#
# COMPACT_ATOMS: atom_id res chain seq x y z
N LYS A 1 -26.72 8.11 -11.89
CA LYS A 1 -26.23 8.98 -12.98
C LYS A 1 -25.83 8.14 -14.20
N ALA A 2 -25.94 8.73 -15.38
CA ALA A 2 -25.42 8.14 -16.61
C ALA A 2 -23.90 8.38 -16.72
N CYS A 3 -23.17 7.40 -17.20
CA CYS A 3 -21.73 7.48 -17.46
C CYS A 3 -21.49 7.47 -18.96
N GLY A 4 -20.84 8.51 -19.48
CA GLY A 4 -20.65 8.72 -20.90
C GLY A 4 -21.90 9.28 -21.59
N SER A 5 -21.91 9.28 -22.89
CA SER A 5 -23.04 9.70 -23.71
C SER A 5 -23.16 8.86 -24.97
N GLU A 6 -24.33 8.89 -25.62
CA GLU A 6 -24.56 8.22 -26.90
C GLU A 6 -23.66 8.75 -28.02
N SER A 7 -23.18 9.99 -27.89
CA SER A 7 -22.25 10.61 -28.84
C SER A 7 -20.76 10.26 -28.61
N TYR A 8 -20.47 9.20 -27.88
CA TYR A 8 -19.12 8.69 -27.58
C TYR A 8 -18.21 9.60 -26.77
N SER A 9 -18.74 10.51 -25.96
CA SER A 9 -17.91 11.21 -24.99
C SER A 9 -17.40 10.23 -23.93
N LYS A 10 -16.08 10.22 -23.72
CA LYS A 10 -15.44 9.32 -22.76
C LYS A 10 -15.62 9.85 -21.35
N THR A 11 -16.35 9.13 -20.52
CA THR A 11 -16.44 9.39 -19.08
C THR A 11 -15.45 8.52 -18.32
N VAL A 12 -14.73 9.11 -17.39
CA VAL A 12 -13.77 8.42 -16.53
C VAL A 12 -14.26 8.49 -15.09
N LEU A 13 -14.49 7.33 -14.48
CA LEU A 13 -14.81 7.20 -13.05
C LEU A 13 -13.65 6.55 -12.33
N ARG A 14 -13.26 7.13 -11.17
CA ARG A 14 -12.21 6.60 -10.32
C ARG A 14 -12.75 6.33 -8.93
N VAL A 15 -12.51 5.13 -8.43
CA VAL A 15 -12.93 4.70 -7.09
C VAL A 15 -11.80 3.92 -6.45
N GLY A 16 -11.57 4.17 -5.16
CA GLY A 16 -10.57 3.48 -4.36
C GLY A 16 -9.18 4.06 -4.53
N VAL A 17 -8.18 3.23 -4.22
CA VAL A 17 -6.78 3.63 -4.17
C VAL A 17 -6.17 3.62 -5.58
N THR A 18 -5.48 4.70 -5.92
CA THR A 18 -4.77 4.82 -7.19
C THR A 18 -3.54 3.90 -7.21
N LYS A 19 -3.01 3.65 -8.41
CA LYS A 19 -1.77 2.90 -8.61
C LYS A 19 -0.59 3.54 -7.85
N GLU A 20 -0.58 4.85 -7.73
CA GLU A 20 0.44 5.61 -7.00
C GLU A 20 0.45 5.26 -5.51
N ILE A 21 -0.71 5.15 -4.87
CA ILE A 21 -0.81 4.79 -3.45
C ILE A 21 -0.38 3.34 -3.22
N SER A 22 -0.79 2.41 -4.09
CA SER A 22 -0.34 1.01 -4.04
C SER A 22 1.17 0.90 -4.20
N SER A 23 1.75 1.68 -5.11
CA SER A 23 3.20 1.76 -5.32
C SER A 23 3.92 2.35 -4.10
N GLU A 24 3.36 3.38 -3.49
CA GLU A 24 3.92 3.98 -2.26
C GLU A 24 3.90 3.00 -1.09
N TYR A 25 2.82 2.25 -0.93
CA TYR A 25 2.74 1.20 0.07
C TYR A 25 3.84 0.14 -0.11
N ALA A 26 4.06 -0.32 -1.33
CA ALA A 26 5.12 -1.28 -1.64
C ALA A 26 6.51 -0.71 -1.32
N LYS A 27 6.75 0.57 -1.63
CA LYS A 27 8.02 1.25 -1.28
C LYS A 27 8.23 1.34 0.23
N VAL A 28 7.19 1.66 0.99
CA VAL A 28 7.27 1.71 2.45
C VAL A 28 7.61 0.34 3.03
N LEU A 29 7.03 -0.74 2.52
CA LEU A 29 7.36 -2.10 2.95
C LEU A 29 8.82 -2.46 2.65
N MET A 30 9.36 -2.04 1.51
CA MET A 30 10.78 -2.23 1.18
C MET A 30 11.70 -1.46 2.12
N VAL A 31 11.35 -0.22 2.46
CA VAL A 31 12.12 0.59 3.42
C VAL A 31 12.10 -0.05 4.80
N LEU A 32 10.94 -0.54 5.27
CA LEU A 32 10.85 -1.24 6.54
C LEU A 32 11.73 -2.48 6.59
N LYS A 33 11.76 -3.26 5.52
CA LYS A 33 12.62 -4.43 5.43
C LYS A 33 14.11 -4.05 5.49
N ASP A 34 14.49 -2.98 4.83
CA ASP A 34 15.87 -2.48 4.87
C ASP A 34 16.25 -1.98 6.27
N ILE A 35 15.37 -1.24 6.94
CA ILE A 35 15.57 -0.78 8.31
C ILE A 35 15.72 -1.98 9.27
N ASP A 36 14.89 -3.00 9.15
CA ASP A 36 15.02 -4.22 9.96
C ASP A 36 16.37 -4.90 9.76
N THR A 37 16.84 -4.99 8.52
CA THR A 37 18.17 -5.54 8.21
C THR A 37 19.29 -4.71 8.87
N GLN A 38 19.19 -3.39 8.86
CA GLN A 38 20.17 -2.51 9.51
C GLN A 38 20.14 -2.67 11.02
N ILE A 39 18.98 -2.74 11.65
CA ILE A 39 18.84 -2.98 13.08
C ILE A 39 19.44 -4.32 13.47
N ASP A 40 19.23 -5.37 12.70
CA ASP A 40 19.83 -6.68 12.94
C ASP A 40 21.35 -6.64 12.89
N ARG A 41 21.91 -5.90 11.94
CA ARG A 41 23.38 -5.68 11.86
C ARG A 41 23.91 -4.95 13.10
N PHE A 42 23.21 -3.93 13.58
CA PHE A 42 23.58 -3.24 14.81
C PHE A 42 23.51 -4.18 16.03
N ASN A 43 22.48 -5.00 16.12
CA ASN A 43 22.32 -5.98 17.18
C ASN A 43 23.47 -7.01 17.18
N GLN A 44 23.85 -7.51 16.00
CA GLN A 44 24.97 -8.45 15.87
C GLN A 44 26.30 -7.81 16.27
N ALA A 45 26.54 -6.57 15.85
CA ALA A 45 27.75 -5.84 16.22
C ALA A 45 27.81 -5.56 17.74
N LEU A 46 26.68 -5.17 18.34
CA LEU A 46 26.58 -4.95 19.79
C LEU A 46 26.79 -6.24 20.56
N GLN A 47 26.26 -7.36 20.08
CA GLN A 47 26.46 -8.66 20.69
C GLN A 47 27.95 -9.07 20.70
N LYS A 48 28.65 -8.84 19.59
CA LYS A 48 30.10 -9.10 19.50
C LYS A 48 30.89 -8.24 20.48
N LEU A 49 30.55 -6.96 20.61
CA LEU A 49 31.17 -6.07 21.58
C LEU A 49 30.88 -6.47 23.03
N ASP A 50 29.65 -6.93 23.32
CA ASP A 50 29.30 -7.43 24.65
C ASP A 50 30.13 -8.67 25.05
N ILE A 51 30.32 -9.60 24.11
CA ILE A 51 31.19 -10.76 24.30
C ILE A 51 32.63 -10.32 24.62
N LEU A 52 33.18 -9.36 23.87
CA LEU A 52 34.52 -8.81 24.12
C LEU A 52 34.62 -8.14 25.49
N LYS A 53 33.62 -7.39 25.90
CA LYS A 53 33.55 -6.73 27.19
C LYS A 53 33.53 -7.74 28.35
N LYS A 54 32.70 -8.78 28.26
CA LYS A 54 32.64 -9.84 29.28
C LYS A 54 33.91 -10.66 29.38
N ALA A 55 34.62 -10.82 28.27
CA ALA A 55 35.91 -11.51 28.23
C ALA A 55 37.08 -10.65 28.71
N GLY A 56 36.86 -9.36 29.03
CA GLY A 56 37.91 -8.42 29.41
C GLY A 56 38.90 -8.14 28.29
N SER A 57 38.50 -8.22 27.04
CA SER A 57 39.36 -8.03 25.88
C SER A 57 39.71 -6.57 25.65
N ASP A 58 40.99 -6.29 25.33
CA ASP A 58 41.44 -4.98 24.90
C ASP A 58 40.82 -4.50 23.58
N LYS A 59 40.21 -5.41 22.82
CA LYS A 59 39.53 -5.10 21.57
C LYS A 59 38.14 -4.48 21.76
N PHE A 60 37.63 -4.44 22.99
CA PHE A 60 36.36 -3.77 23.27
C PHE A 60 36.55 -2.24 23.11
N ASP A 61 35.71 -1.66 22.26
CA ASP A 61 35.69 -0.22 22.00
C ASP A 61 34.38 0.39 22.54
N GLU A 62 34.48 1.12 23.64
CA GLU A 62 33.31 1.75 24.26
C GLU A 62 32.71 2.86 23.39
N THR A 63 33.55 3.61 22.67
CA THR A 63 33.09 4.64 21.74
C THR A 63 32.26 4.06 20.61
N LEU A 64 32.73 2.96 20.04
CA LEU A 64 31.99 2.23 18.99
C LEU A 64 30.66 1.67 19.53
N ASN A 65 30.69 1.08 20.73
CA ASN A 65 29.50 0.56 21.41
C ASN A 65 28.41 1.65 21.57
N ARG A 66 28.84 2.81 22.03
CA ARG A 66 27.96 3.98 22.24
C ARG A 66 27.37 4.48 20.91
N LYS A 67 28.18 4.58 19.85
CA LYS A 67 27.75 4.97 18.51
C LYS A 67 26.73 3.98 17.93
N LEU A 68 26.95 2.67 18.10
CA LEU A 68 26.03 1.65 17.65
C LEU A 68 24.69 1.71 18.38
N LEU A 69 24.70 1.94 19.69
CA LEU A 69 23.47 2.12 20.47
C LEU A 69 22.68 3.34 20.01
N GLN A 70 23.34 4.47 19.77
CA GLN A 70 22.71 5.69 19.25
C GLN A 70 22.10 5.44 17.85
N SER A 71 22.86 4.80 16.97
CA SER A 71 22.37 4.47 15.62
C SER A 71 21.18 3.53 15.66
N LYS A 72 21.17 2.55 16.56
CA LYS A 72 20.03 1.65 16.77
C LYS A 72 18.80 2.42 17.24
N ILE A 73 18.94 3.34 18.18
CA ILE A 73 17.83 4.18 18.69
C ILE A 73 17.24 5.01 17.56
N VAL A 74 18.08 5.67 16.76
CA VAL A 74 17.65 6.48 15.61
C VAL A 74 16.89 5.62 14.59
N LYS A 75 17.41 4.44 14.24
CA LYS A 75 16.76 3.52 13.30
C LYS A 75 15.46 2.94 13.85
N THR A 76 15.39 2.68 15.14
CA THR A 76 14.14 2.20 15.77
C THR A 76 13.06 3.28 15.73
N ALA A 77 13.41 4.54 15.95
CA ALA A 77 12.48 5.67 15.83
C ALA A 77 12.02 5.86 14.37
N GLU A 78 12.92 5.75 13.42
CA GLU A 78 12.59 5.79 11.98
C GLU A 78 11.65 4.65 11.59
N LYS A 79 11.90 3.44 12.07
CA LYS A 79 11.04 2.27 11.87
C LYS A 79 9.61 2.56 12.33
N ALA A 80 9.43 3.13 13.53
CA ALA A 80 8.12 3.44 14.07
C ALA A 80 7.32 4.40 13.16
N LYS A 81 7.98 5.40 12.58
CA LYS A 81 7.37 6.33 11.63
C LYS A 81 6.89 5.62 10.36
N TYR A 82 7.71 4.74 9.78
CA TYR A 82 7.35 3.98 8.59
C TYR A 82 6.28 2.92 8.87
N GLU A 83 6.26 2.32 10.05
CA GLU A 83 5.20 1.41 10.47
C GLU A 83 3.85 2.12 10.55
N GLU A 84 3.80 3.33 11.11
CA GLU A 84 2.59 4.13 11.13
C GLU A 84 2.12 4.49 9.72
N LYS A 85 3.03 4.93 8.86
CA LYS A 85 2.74 5.22 7.45
C LYS A 85 2.23 3.97 6.73
N SER A 86 2.84 2.82 6.97
CA SER A 86 2.41 1.53 6.42
C SER A 86 0.99 1.16 6.84
N ARG A 87 0.64 1.33 8.12
CA ARG A 87 -0.71 1.07 8.62
C ARG A 87 -1.75 1.96 7.95
N ASN A 88 -1.46 3.25 7.81
CA ASN A 88 -2.35 4.20 7.16
C ASN A 88 -2.57 3.85 5.68
N LEU A 89 -1.51 3.54 4.95
CA LEU A 89 -1.59 3.12 3.55
C LEU A 89 -2.32 1.77 3.40
N TYR A 90 -2.06 0.82 4.29
CA TYR A 90 -2.76 -0.47 4.29
C TYR A 90 -4.27 -0.31 4.47
N THR A 91 -4.69 0.57 5.37
CA THR A 91 -6.11 0.87 5.59
C THR A 91 -6.75 1.41 4.30
N LEU A 92 -6.09 2.36 3.62
CA LEU A 92 -6.56 2.89 2.34
C LEU A 92 -6.66 1.81 1.25
N VAL A 93 -5.66 0.95 1.12
CA VAL A 93 -5.67 -0.16 0.16
C VAL A 93 -6.81 -1.14 0.46
N ARG A 94 -7.01 -1.48 1.72
CA ARG A 94 -8.07 -2.39 2.14
C ARG A 94 -9.47 -1.81 1.91
N GLU A 95 -9.68 -0.53 2.20
CA GLU A 95 -10.95 0.14 1.94
C GLU A 95 -11.28 0.16 0.46
N SER A 96 -10.29 0.36 -0.41
CA SER A 96 -10.50 0.33 -1.85
C SER A 96 -10.99 -1.02 -2.36
N ASP A 97 -10.57 -2.12 -1.75
CA ASP A 97 -11.01 -3.46 -2.12
C ASP A 97 -12.49 -3.72 -1.80
N ARG A 98 -13.08 -2.93 -0.92
CA ARG A 98 -14.49 -2.98 -0.54
C ARG A 98 -15.36 -1.98 -1.30
N ALA A 99 -14.76 -1.10 -2.10
CA ALA A 99 -15.48 -0.08 -2.82
C ALA A 99 -16.41 -0.69 -3.87
N VAL A 100 -17.62 -0.15 -3.97
CA VAL A 100 -18.63 -0.53 -4.95
C VAL A 100 -19.11 0.72 -5.67
N VAL A 101 -19.08 0.71 -6.99
CA VAL A 101 -19.64 1.77 -7.82
C VAL A 101 -21.03 1.36 -8.28
N ARG A 102 -22.03 2.16 -7.97
CA ARG A 102 -23.41 1.98 -8.44
C ARG A 102 -23.70 2.95 -9.57
N ILE A 103 -24.31 2.42 -10.61
CA ILE A 103 -24.72 3.20 -11.78
C ILE A 103 -26.24 3.08 -11.92
N ASP A 104 -26.93 4.16 -11.58
CA ASP A 104 -28.40 4.20 -11.54
C ASP A 104 -29.04 4.29 -12.93
N LYS A 105 -28.32 4.89 -13.86
CA LYS A 105 -28.77 5.03 -15.25
C LYS A 105 -27.87 4.18 -16.15
N ASN A 106 -27.51 4.69 -17.28
CA ASN A 106 -26.73 3.97 -18.26
C ASN A 106 -25.23 4.20 -18.11
N ILE A 107 -24.45 3.17 -18.36
CA ILE A 107 -23.04 3.30 -18.68
C ILE A 107 -22.83 2.94 -20.15
N TYR A 108 -22.19 3.81 -20.89
CA TYR A 108 -21.99 3.68 -22.33
C TYR A 108 -20.63 3.09 -22.68
N PRO A 109 -20.49 2.43 -23.84
CA PRO A 109 -19.22 1.96 -24.33
C PRO A 109 -18.18 3.09 -24.42
N GLY A 110 -16.92 2.79 -24.11
CA GLY A 110 -15.84 3.77 -24.10
C GLY A 110 -15.67 4.53 -22.81
N SER A 111 -16.63 4.47 -21.87
CA SER A 111 -16.44 4.96 -20.51
C SER A 111 -15.42 4.09 -19.79
N ARG A 112 -14.66 4.69 -18.88
CA ARG A 112 -13.67 3.97 -18.08
C ARG A 112 -13.96 4.10 -16.60
N VAL A 113 -13.97 2.96 -15.91
CA VAL A 113 -14.13 2.92 -14.45
C VAL A 113 -12.83 2.38 -13.84
N PHE A 114 -12.18 3.20 -13.05
CA PHE A 114 -10.98 2.81 -12.32
C PHE A 114 -11.34 2.49 -10.87
N MET A 115 -11.02 1.27 -10.44
CA MET A 115 -11.23 0.80 -9.07
C MET A 115 -9.88 0.35 -8.49
N GLY A 116 -9.17 1.29 -7.87
CA GLY A 116 -7.81 1.07 -7.44
C GLY A 116 -6.88 0.83 -8.62
N ASP A 117 -6.28 -0.34 -8.67
CA ASP A 117 -5.40 -0.79 -9.77
C ASP A 117 -6.12 -1.50 -10.91
N LYS A 118 -7.45 -1.67 -10.80
CA LYS A 118 -8.29 -2.34 -11.80
C LYS A 118 -9.06 -1.33 -12.64
N THR A 119 -9.21 -1.66 -13.91
CA THR A 119 -9.95 -0.83 -14.88
C THR A 119 -11.06 -1.65 -15.50
N TYR A 120 -12.24 -1.06 -15.61
CA TYR A 120 -13.37 -1.63 -16.34
C TYR A 120 -13.77 -0.70 -17.49
N VAL A 121 -13.89 -1.27 -18.67
CA VAL A 121 -14.39 -0.57 -19.87
C VAL A 121 -15.60 -1.36 -20.42
N PRO A 122 -16.82 -0.80 -20.36
CA PRO A 122 -17.98 -1.51 -20.89
C PRO A 122 -17.90 -1.63 -22.42
N SER A 123 -18.28 -2.77 -22.93
CA SER A 123 -18.39 -3.03 -24.38
C SER A 123 -19.80 -2.74 -24.93
N THR A 124 -20.77 -2.69 -24.04
CA THR A 124 -22.18 -2.43 -24.35
C THR A 124 -22.77 -1.44 -23.35
N VAL A 125 -23.98 -0.97 -23.58
CA VAL A 125 -24.71 -0.14 -22.62
C VAL A 125 -25.26 -1.01 -21.51
N PHE A 126 -24.95 -0.67 -20.26
CA PHE A 126 -25.51 -1.30 -19.07
C PHE A 126 -26.33 -0.30 -18.27
N THR A 127 -27.35 -0.80 -17.57
CA THR A 127 -28.22 -0.01 -16.71
C THR A 127 -28.36 -0.68 -15.35
N HIS A 128 -28.49 0.13 -14.29
CA HIS A 128 -28.69 -0.33 -12.91
C HIS A 128 -27.68 -1.42 -12.49
N ILE A 129 -26.39 -1.15 -12.67
CA ILE A 129 -25.33 -2.09 -12.29
C ILE A 129 -24.50 -1.58 -11.11
N ALA A 130 -23.93 -2.50 -10.39
CA ALA A 130 -22.91 -2.24 -9.40
C ALA A 130 -21.60 -2.89 -9.82
N LEU A 131 -20.52 -2.15 -9.69
CA LEU A 131 -19.17 -2.59 -9.99
C LEU A 131 -18.38 -2.77 -8.71
N LYS A 132 -17.72 -3.91 -8.57
CA LYS A 132 -16.86 -4.21 -7.42
C LYS A 132 -15.52 -4.72 -7.89
N LYS A 133 -14.45 -4.21 -7.30
CA LYS A 133 -13.09 -4.72 -7.54
C LYS A 133 -12.94 -6.13 -6.97
N THR A 134 -12.33 -7.02 -7.76
CA THR A 134 -11.91 -8.36 -7.31
C THR A 134 -10.43 -8.57 -7.64
N SER A 135 -9.85 -9.65 -7.15
CA SER A 135 -8.47 -10.03 -7.48
C SER A 135 -8.27 -10.31 -8.97
N GLN A 136 -9.32 -10.68 -9.68
CA GLN A 136 -9.29 -11.01 -11.11
C GLN A 136 -9.74 -9.85 -12.01
N GLY A 137 -10.21 -8.75 -11.46
CA GLY A 137 -10.72 -7.62 -12.23
C GLY A 137 -11.90 -6.94 -11.55
N VAL A 138 -12.86 -6.47 -12.37
CA VAL A 138 -14.07 -5.80 -11.89
C VAL A 138 -15.27 -6.72 -12.07
N LEU A 139 -15.96 -7.02 -10.97
CA LEU A 139 -17.18 -7.79 -10.96
C LEU A 139 -18.38 -6.87 -11.22
N ILE A 140 -19.26 -7.27 -12.14
CA ILE A 140 -20.50 -6.55 -12.47
C ILE A 140 -21.68 -7.32 -11.89
N ARG A 141 -22.56 -6.62 -11.18
CA ARG A 141 -23.83 -7.19 -10.69
C ARG A 141 -24.96 -6.20 -10.91
N ASN A 142 -26.15 -6.74 -11.17
CA ASN A 142 -27.37 -5.95 -11.10
C ASN A 142 -27.64 -5.67 -9.62
N TYR A 143 -27.73 -4.40 -9.22
CA TYR A 143 -27.87 -4.07 -7.79
C TYR A 143 -29.29 -4.28 -7.26
N ASP A 144 -30.30 -4.50 -8.12
CA ASP A 144 -31.62 -4.90 -7.68
C ASP A 144 -31.62 -6.32 -7.08
N SER A 145 -30.62 -7.13 -7.39
CA SER A 145 -30.43 -8.49 -6.87
C SER A 145 -29.44 -8.58 -5.69
N MET A 146 -28.92 -7.45 -5.28
CA MET A 146 -28.02 -7.34 -4.13
C MET A 146 -28.80 -7.03 -2.86
#